data_93495994b4f1009b3b01b1c3f318b757
#
_entry.id   93495994b4f1009b3b01b1c3f318b757
#
_cell.length_a   1.000
_cell.length_b   1.000
_cell.length_c   1.000
_cell.angle_alpha   90.00
_cell.angle_beta   90.00
_cell.angle_gamma   90.00
#
_symmetry.space_group_name_H-M   'P 1'
#
loop_
_entity.id
_entity.type
_entity.pdbx_description
1 polymer ?
#
loop_
_entity_poly.entity_id
_entity_poly.type
_entity_poly.pdbx_seq_one_letter_code
_entity_poly.pdbx_strand_id
1 'polypeptide(L)'
;MRGDGDGWVIDPDGSRYWGIHGAAGLLLRAPLPEGTTGVLLQHRAAWSHQGGTWALPGGARDSHEGAIDTAIREAQEEAGISGDDLRVVAAVVTHESPGGWTYTTVIAETDAPVTTVANFESTELRWVDEKRVDQLPLHPAFGLAWPTLRERIAMLDPQG
;
A
#
# COMPACT_ATOMS: atom_id res chain seq x y z
N MET A 1 -11.54 13.61 -6.32
CA MET A 1 -12.24 13.39 -7.60
C MET A 1 -12.13 11.93 -8.00
N ARG A 2 -13.22 11.35 -8.37
CA ARG A 2 -13.21 9.97 -8.83
C ARG A 2 -12.58 9.86 -10.21
N GLY A 3 -11.71 8.89 -10.36
CA GLY A 3 -11.14 8.57 -11.66
C GLY A 3 -11.94 7.50 -12.39
N ASP A 4 -11.53 7.21 -13.61
CA ASP A 4 -12.21 6.22 -14.46
C ASP A 4 -11.91 4.77 -14.05
N GLY A 5 -10.98 4.55 -13.13
CA GLY A 5 -10.63 3.20 -12.66
C GLY A 5 -11.52 2.66 -11.57
N ASP A 6 -12.38 3.50 -10.97
CA ASP A 6 -13.25 3.08 -9.87
C ASP A 6 -14.34 2.16 -10.39
N GLY A 7 -14.37 0.93 -9.90
CA GLY A 7 -15.36 -0.06 -10.28
C GLY A 7 -14.91 -1.47 -9.92
N TRP A 8 -15.86 -2.40 -9.97
CA TRP A 8 -15.60 -3.80 -9.66
C TRP A 8 -15.21 -4.58 -10.91
N VAL A 9 -14.22 -5.46 -10.75
CA VAL A 9 -13.89 -6.51 -11.72
C VAL A 9 -14.32 -7.84 -11.12
N ILE A 10 -15.05 -8.64 -11.90
CA ILE A 10 -15.49 -9.97 -11.47
C ILE A 10 -14.71 -11.01 -12.24
N ASP A 11 -13.97 -11.82 -11.52
CA ASP A 11 -13.17 -12.91 -12.09
C ASP A 11 -14.08 -14.10 -12.48
N PRO A 12 -13.61 -15.01 -13.36
CA PRO A 12 -14.37 -16.20 -13.72
C PRO A 12 -14.76 -17.07 -12.54
N ASP A 13 -13.99 -17.06 -11.45
CA ASP A 13 -14.31 -17.85 -10.24
C ASP A 13 -15.29 -17.13 -9.30
N GLY A 14 -15.79 -15.94 -9.69
CA GLY A 14 -16.71 -15.16 -8.88
C GLY A 14 -16.04 -14.17 -7.92
N SER A 15 -14.73 -14.20 -7.78
CA SER A 15 -14.01 -13.25 -6.94
C SER A 15 -14.13 -11.83 -7.50
N ARG A 16 -14.24 -10.85 -6.62
CA ARG A 16 -14.40 -9.46 -7.01
C ARG A 16 -13.21 -8.63 -6.55
N TYR A 17 -12.76 -7.73 -7.43
CA TYR A 17 -11.64 -6.84 -7.15
C TYR A 17 -12.02 -5.42 -7.50
N TRP A 18 -11.59 -4.47 -6.65
CA TRP A 18 -11.85 -3.05 -6.89
C TRP A 18 -10.74 -2.45 -7.73
N GLY A 19 -11.13 -1.87 -8.84
CA GLY A 19 -10.22 -1.21 -9.78
C GLY A 19 -10.31 -1.81 -11.17
N ILE A 20 -11.00 -1.15 -12.10
CA ILE A 20 -11.22 -1.66 -13.46
C ILE A 20 -9.89 -1.91 -14.18
N HIS A 21 -8.91 -1.04 -13.94
CA HIS A 21 -7.59 -1.11 -14.58
C HIS A 21 -6.52 -1.69 -13.65
N GLY A 22 -6.93 -2.34 -12.54
CA GLY A 22 -6.02 -2.79 -11.50
C GLY A 22 -5.96 -1.81 -10.34
N ALA A 23 -5.10 -2.10 -9.38
CA ALA A 23 -4.92 -1.26 -8.20
C ALA A 23 -3.45 -1.22 -7.80
N ALA A 24 -3.08 -0.26 -6.97
CA ALA A 24 -1.72 -0.13 -6.47
C ALA A 24 -1.72 0.49 -5.08
N GLY A 25 -0.71 0.16 -4.29
CA GLY A 25 -0.50 0.72 -2.97
C GLY A 25 0.95 1.06 -2.72
N LEU A 26 1.19 1.89 -1.71
CA LEU A 26 2.52 2.38 -1.37
C LEU A 26 3.02 1.73 -0.09
N LEU A 27 4.13 1.02 -0.19
CA LEU A 27 4.90 0.56 0.97
C LEU A 27 6.00 1.56 1.21
N LEU A 28 5.76 2.50 2.11
CA LEU A 28 6.70 3.58 2.42
C LEU A 28 7.54 3.18 3.64
N ARG A 29 8.86 3.25 3.48
CA ARG A 29 9.83 2.90 4.51
C ARG A 29 10.63 4.13 4.93
N ALA A 30 10.94 4.22 6.22
CA ALA A 30 11.80 5.27 6.75
C ALA A 30 12.56 4.77 7.99
N PRO A 31 13.75 5.32 8.28
CA PRO A 31 14.43 5.02 9.54
C PRO A 31 13.61 5.53 10.72
N LEU A 32 13.44 4.71 11.75
CA LEU A 32 12.81 5.11 12.99
C LEU A 32 13.86 5.61 14.00
N PRO A 33 13.44 6.45 14.98
CA PRO A 33 14.40 6.95 15.98
C PRO A 33 15.15 5.86 16.74
N GLU A 34 14.55 4.67 16.88
CA GLU A 34 15.16 3.54 17.60
C GLU A 34 16.24 2.83 16.80
N GLY A 35 16.48 3.21 15.56
CA GLY A 35 17.48 2.58 14.70
C GLY A 35 16.95 1.45 13.84
N THR A 36 15.66 1.15 13.90
CA THR A 36 15.00 0.18 13.04
C THR A 36 14.38 0.88 11.83
N THR A 37 13.87 0.11 10.87
CA THR A 37 13.15 0.66 9.73
C THR A 37 11.65 0.51 9.97
N GLY A 38 10.91 1.60 9.75
CA GLY A 38 9.47 1.61 9.87
C GLY A 38 8.78 1.54 8.53
N VAL A 39 7.55 1.03 8.55
CA VAL A 39 6.63 0.98 7.42
C VAL A 39 5.39 1.75 7.81
N LEU A 40 4.92 2.61 6.91
CA LEU A 40 3.69 3.35 7.15
C LEU A 40 2.49 2.47 6.86
N LEU A 41 1.65 2.27 7.88
CA LEU A 41 0.41 1.50 7.76
C LEU A 41 -0.78 2.37 8.08
N GLN A 42 -1.89 2.06 7.43
CA GLN A 42 -3.17 2.72 7.65
C GLN A 42 -4.13 1.73 8.31
N HIS A 43 -4.77 2.16 9.40
CA HIS A 43 -5.82 1.41 10.06
C HIS A 43 -7.14 1.76 9.40
N ARG A 44 -7.78 0.76 8.80
CA ARG A 44 -9.02 0.98 8.06
C ARG A 44 -10.16 1.25 9.03
N ALA A 45 -10.99 2.23 8.71
CA ALA A 45 -12.15 2.57 9.54
C ALA A 45 -13.08 1.37 9.70
N ALA A 46 -13.67 1.22 10.87
CA ALA A 46 -14.49 0.06 11.21
C ALA A 46 -15.68 -0.14 10.26
N TRP A 47 -16.18 0.95 9.67
CA TRP A 47 -17.33 0.90 8.76
C TRP A 47 -16.93 0.59 7.31
N SER A 48 -15.63 0.57 6.98
CA SER A 48 -15.18 0.30 5.62
C SER A 48 -15.01 -1.21 5.39
N HIS A 49 -14.79 -1.59 4.12
CA HIS A 49 -14.47 -2.98 3.77
C HIS A 49 -13.19 -3.41 4.48
N GLN A 50 -13.24 -4.58 5.15
CA GLN A 50 -12.13 -5.08 6.00
C GLN A 50 -11.75 -4.06 7.08
N GLY A 51 -12.75 -3.38 7.64
CA GLY A 51 -12.54 -2.42 8.73
C GLY A 51 -11.89 -3.07 9.93
N GLY A 52 -11.09 -2.28 10.65
CA GLY A 52 -10.35 -2.76 11.81
C GLY A 52 -9.04 -3.45 11.47
N THR A 53 -8.67 -3.55 10.20
CA THR A 53 -7.39 -4.14 9.77
C THR A 53 -6.41 -3.06 9.33
N TRP A 54 -5.13 -3.43 9.32
CA TRP A 54 -4.05 -2.57 8.87
C TRP A 54 -3.65 -2.93 7.45
N ALA A 55 -3.38 -1.92 6.63
CA ALA A 55 -3.03 -2.09 5.23
C ALA A 55 -2.12 -0.96 4.76
N LEU A 56 -1.69 -1.05 3.52
CA LEU A 56 -0.97 0.05 2.85
C LEU A 56 -1.97 1.07 2.30
N PRO A 57 -1.61 2.35 2.26
CA PRO A 57 -2.39 3.31 1.47
C PRO A 57 -2.39 2.87 0.00
N GLY A 58 -3.53 2.92 -0.63
CA GLY A 58 -3.65 2.48 -2.03
C GLY A 58 -5.07 2.55 -2.54
N GLY A 59 -5.24 2.27 -3.82
CA GLY A 59 -6.55 2.29 -4.45
C GLY A 59 -6.50 1.94 -5.93
N ALA A 60 -7.61 2.19 -6.62
CA ALA A 60 -7.79 1.86 -8.01
C ALA A 60 -6.91 2.71 -8.93
N ARG A 61 -6.32 2.04 -9.94
CA ARG A 61 -5.54 2.72 -10.97
C ARG A 61 -6.51 3.30 -12.02
N ASP A 62 -6.28 4.55 -12.39
CA ASP A 62 -7.01 5.17 -13.49
C ASP A 62 -6.30 4.83 -14.82
N SER A 63 -7.05 4.90 -15.93
CA SER A 63 -6.54 4.43 -17.23
C SER A 63 -5.31 5.19 -17.72
N HIS A 64 -5.16 6.46 -17.30
CA HIS A 64 -4.06 7.31 -17.72
C HIS A 64 -2.82 7.20 -16.82
N GLU A 65 -2.91 6.40 -15.75
CA GLU A 65 -1.84 6.27 -14.75
C GLU A 65 -1.10 4.95 -14.89
N GLY A 66 0.19 4.95 -14.53
CA GLY A 66 0.88 3.72 -14.17
C GLY A 66 0.67 3.38 -12.71
N ALA A 67 1.11 2.21 -12.28
CA ALA A 67 0.96 1.76 -10.89
C ALA A 67 1.68 2.69 -9.91
N ILE A 68 2.86 3.18 -10.27
CA ILE A 68 3.62 4.11 -9.41
C ILE A 68 2.84 5.40 -9.21
N ASP A 69 2.27 5.96 -10.27
CA ASP A 69 1.47 7.18 -10.18
C ASP A 69 0.26 6.98 -9.26
N THR A 70 -0.40 5.84 -9.38
CA THR A 70 -1.55 5.49 -8.55
C THR A 70 -1.17 5.41 -7.08
N ALA A 71 -0.09 4.71 -6.76
CA ALA A 71 0.35 4.54 -5.38
C ALA A 71 0.67 5.89 -4.73
N ILE A 72 1.35 6.78 -5.46
CA ILE A 72 1.70 8.10 -4.96
C ILE A 72 0.45 8.96 -4.78
N ARG A 73 -0.46 8.96 -5.77
CA ARG A 73 -1.70 9.74 -5.69
C ARG A 73 -2.55 9.30 -4.52
N GLU A 74 -2.74 7.97 -4.35
CA GLU A 74 -3.54 7.44 -3.26
C GLU A 74 -2.92 7.74 -1.90
N ALA A 75 -1.59 7.68 -1.78
CA ALA A 75 -0.91 8.03 -0.53
C ALA A 75 -1.10 9.52 -0.20
N GLN A 76 -1.11 10.38 -1.20
CA GLN A 76 -1.39 11.78 -1.00
C GLN A 76 -2.83 12.00 -0.52
N GLU A 77 -3.79 11.33 -1.14
CA GLU A 77 -5.20 11.45 -0.77
C GLU A 77 -5.51 10.88 0.61
N GLU A 78 -4.94 9.72 0.92
CA GLU A 78 -5.27 8.98 2.15
C GLU A 78 -4.41 9.36 3.33
N ALA A 79 -3.19 9.81 3.10
CA ALA A 79 -2.22 10.05 4.18
C ALA A 79 -1.57 11.43 4.13
N GLY A 80 -1.89 12.24 3.13
CA GLY A 80 -1.33 13.60 3.02
C GLY A 80 0.15 13.65 2.68
N ILE A 81 0.69 12.61 2.05
CA ILE A 81 2.11 12.51 1.74
C ILE A 81 2.39 13.16 0.38
N SER A 82 3.41 14.02 0.31
CA SER A 82 3.85 14.61 -0.96
C SER A 82 4.74 13.61 -1.71
N GLY A 83 4.48 13.46 -3.02
CA GLY A 83 5.34 12.63 -3.88
C GLY A 83 6.78 13.14 -3.96
N ASP A 84 7.00 14.42 -3.70
CA ASP A 84 8.33 15.02 -3.75
C ASP A 84 9.25 14.50 -2.64
N ASP A 85 8.69 13.98 -1.57
CA ASP A 85 9.47 13.46 -0.43
C ASP A 85 9.89 12.00 -0.63
N LEU A 86 9.42 11.35 -1.69
CA LEU A 86 9.58 9.90 -1.87
C LEU A 86 10.68 9.55 -2.86
N ARG A 87 11.42 8.49 -2.55
CA ARG A 87 12.29 7.82 -3.53
C ARG A 87 11.68 6.45 -3.82
N VAL A 88 11.17 6.26 -5.02
CA VAL A 88 10.65 4.95 -5.45
C VAL A 88 11.83 4.02 -5.74
N VAL A 89 11.87 2.87 -5.09
CA VAL A 89 12.97 1.91 -5.24
C VAL A 89 12.57 0.64 -5.98
N ALA A 90 11.28 0.27 -5.99
CA ALA A 90 10.79 -0.91 -6.70
C ALA A 90 9.29 -0.86 -6.87
N ALA A 91 8.79 -1.64 -7.83
CA ALA A 91 7.36 -1.89 -7.98
C ALA A 91 7.19 -3.40 -8.23
N VAL A 92 6.34 -4.03 -7.44
CA VAL A 92 6.17 -5.49 -7.44
C VAL A 92 4.70 -5.81 -7.60
N VAL A 93 4.34 -6.62 -8.61
CA VAL A 93 2.98 -7.15 -8.68
C VAL A 93 2.86 -8.20 -7.59
N THR A 94 2.11 -7.88 -6.54
CA THR A 94 1.97 -8.75 -5.38
C THR A 94 0.73 -9.63 -5.44
N HIS A 95 -0.19 -9.31 -6.32
CA HIS A 95 -1.34 -10.17 -6.58
C HIS A 95 -1.74 -10.09 -8.04
N GLU A 96 -1.97 -11.24 -8.65
CA GLU A 96 -2.53 -11.34 -9.99
C GLU A 96 -3.64 -12.39 -9.93
N SER A 97 -4.85 -12.00 -10.33
CA SER A 97 -5.99 -12.91 -10.33
C SER A 97 -5.98 -13.79 -11.58
N PRO A 98 -6.70 -14.94 -11.57
CA PRO A 98 -6.81 -15.77 -12.77
C PRO A 98 -7.34 -15.01 -13.98
N GLY A 99 -8.20 -14.01 -13.77
CA GLY A 99 -8.74 -13.19 -14.85
C GLY A 99 -7.84 -12.05 -15.30
N GLY A 100 -6.65 -11.90 -14.68
CA GLY A 100 -5.66 -10.89 -15.11
C GLY A 100 -5.70 -9.57 -14.34
N TRP A 101 -6.54 -9.45 -13.31
CA TRP A 101 -6.52 -8.26 -12.45
C TRP A 101 -5.23 -8.26 -11.62
N THR A 102 -4.61 -7.09 -11.48
CA THR A 102 -3.34 -6.99 -10.74
C THR A 102 -3.40 -5.96 -9.64
N TYR A 103 -2.69 -6.24 -8.55
CA TYR A 103 -2.36 -5.26 -7.52
C TYR A 103 -0.84 -5.14 -7.49
N THR A 104 -0.36 -3.90 -7.62
CA THR A 104 1.07 -3.60 -7.59
C THR A 104 1.40 -2.88 -6.30
N THR A 105 2.40 -3.37 -5.57
CA THR A 105 2.94 -2.68 -4.41
C THR A 105 4.18 -1.90 -4.82
N VAL A 106 4.14 -0.60 -4.62
CA VAL A 106 5.26 0.30 -4.91
C VAL A 106 6.04 0.50 -3.61
N ILE A 107 7.33 0.17 -3.63
CA ILE A 107 8.20 0.34 -2.48
C ILE A 107 8.93 1.66 -2.65
N ALA A 108 8.82 2.52 -1.65
CA ALA A 108 9.46 3.83 -1.63
C ALA A 108 10.08 4.09 -0.27
N GLU A 109 10.99 5.05 -0.22
CA GLU A 109 11.72 5.40 0.99
C GLU A 109 11.76 6.91 1.18
N THR A 110 11.80 7.32 2.46
CA THR A 110 12.09 8.70 2.86
C THR A 110 13.22 8.67 3.88
N ASP A 111 13.88 9.82 4.06
CA ASP A 111 15.02 9.91 4.99
C ASP A 111 14.60 9.92 6.45
N ALA A 112 13.35 10.22 6.72
CA ALA A 112 12.77 10.22 8.06
C ALA A 112 11.27 9.98 7.95
N PRO A 113 10.59 9.53 9.03
CA PRO A 113 9.15 9.38 9.00
C PRO A 113 8.50 10.72 8.68
N VAL A 114 7.70 10.75 7.60
CA VAL A 114 6.99 11.97 7.21
C VAL A 114 5.74 12.13 8.07
N THR A 115 5.34 13.37 8.27
CA THR A 115 4.08 13.69 8.94
C THR A 115 2.92 13.29 8.04
N THR A 116 1.92 12.63 8.62
CA THR A 116 0.76 12.13 7.88
C THR A 116 -0.52 12.74 8.41
N VAL A 117 -1.54 12.80 7.54
CA VAL A 117 -2.88 13.27 7.90
C VAL A 117 -3.88 12.23 7.41
N ALA A 118 -4.56 11.57 8.36
CA ALA A 118 -5.57 10.56 8.02
C ALA A 118 -6.80 11.22 7.41
N ASN A 119 -7.37 10.57 6.38
CA ASN A 119 -8.66 10.98 5.85
C ASN A 119 -9.78 10.22 6.57
N PHE A 120 -11.04 10.41 6.11
CA PHE A 120 -12.20 9.82 6.80
C PHE A 120 -12.28 8.29 6.65
N GLU A 121 -11.54 7.70 5.72
CA GLU A 121 -11.53 6.23 5.51
C GLU A 121 -10.56 5.52 6.45
N SER A 122 -9.69 6.28 7.12
CA SER A 122 -8.67 5.73 8.03
C SER A 122 -8.92 6.24 9.43
N THR A 123 -8.85 5.36 10.42
CA THR A 123 -8.91 5.77 11.82
C THR A 123 -7.55 6.21 12.32
N GLU A 124 -6.47 5.69 11.72
CA GLU A 124 -5.12 5.97 12.19
C GLU A 124 -4.11 5.68 11.08
N LEU A 125 -3.04 6.46 11.07
CA LEU A 125 -1.84 6.18 10.29
C LEU A 125 -0.70 6.01 11.28
N ARG A 126 0.08 4.94 11.12
CA ARG A 126 1.12 4.61 12.08
C ARG A 126 2.38 4.12 11.38
N TRP A 127 3.53 4.60 11.85
CA TRP A 127 4.82 4.03 11.49
C TRP A 127 5.08 2.83 12.37
N VAL A 128 5.21 1.65 11.77
CA VAL A 128 5.37 0.37 12.48
C VAL A 128 6.72 -0.22 12.12
N ASP A 129 7.47 -0.68 13.13
CA ASP A 129 8.71 -1.42 12.90
C ASP A 129 8.40 -2.59 11.95
N GLU A 130 9.17 -2.68 10.86
CA GLU A 130 8.89 -3.70 9.83
C GLU A 130 8.97 -5.13 10.38
N LYS A 131 9.69 -5.35 11.48
CA LYS A 131 9.75 -6.66 12.14
C LYS A 131 8.47 -7.00 12.91
N ARG A 132 7.59 -6.02 13.13
CA ARG A 132 6.36 -6.18 13.90
C ARG A 132 5.09 -6.08 13.08
N VAL A 133 5.21 -5.85 11.79
CA VAL A 133 4.05 -5.69 10.90
C VAL A 133 3.13 -6.92 10.98
N ASP A 134 3.70 -8.12 10.95
CA ASP A 134 2.92 -9.35 10.98
C ASP A 134 2.28 -9.67 12.33
N GLN A 135 2.55 -8.86 13.36
CA GLN A 135 1.89 -8.99 14.66
C GLN A 135 0.58 -8.22 14.72
N LEU A 136 0.26 -7.44 13.69
CA LEU A 136 -0.98 -6.66 13.62
C LEU A 136 -2.04 -7.43 12.84
N PRO A 137 -3.33 -7.14 13.08
CA PRO A 137 -4.39 -7.69 12.25
C PRO A 137 -4.34 -7.04 10.87
N LEU A 138 -3.71 -7.71 9.92
CA LEU A 138 -3.49 -7.18 8.58
C LEU A 138 -4.69 -7.44 7.68
N HIS A 139 -4.96 -6.52 6.76
CA HIS A 139 -5.88 -6.78 5.65
C HIS A 139 -5.44 -8.09 4.97
N PRO A 140 -6.38 -9.01 4.65
CA PRO A 140 -6.00 -10.33 4.15
C PRO A 140 -5.05 -10.30 2.95
N ALA A 141 -5.30 -9.43 1.98
CA ALA A 141 -4.45 -9.33 0.80
C ALA A 141 -3.04 -8.86 1.14
N PHE A 142 -2.93 -7.87 2.03
CA PHE A 142 -1.64 -7.38 2.48
C PHE A 142 -0.89 -8.45 3.29
N GLY A 143 -1.61 -9.14 4.17
CA GLY A 143 -1.02 -10.21 4.97
C GLY A 143 -0.44 -11.33 4.11
N LEU A 144 -1.11 -11.68 3.01
CA LEU A 144 -0.60 -12.67 2.06
C LEU A 144 0.62 -12.16 1.30
N ALA A 145 0.69 -10.88 1.01
CA ALA A 145 1.78 -10.28 0.26
C ALA A 145 3.02 -9.99 1.12
N TRP A 146 2.85 -9.84 2.43
CA TRP A 146 3.90 -9.36 3.32
C TRP A 146 5.19 -10.21 3.28
N PRO A 147 5.13 -11.57 3.32
CA PRO A 147 6.37 -12.36 3.22
C PRO A 147 7.16 -12.10 1.94
N THR A 148 6.48 -12.01 0.79
CA THR A 148 7.12 -11.69 -0.48
C THR A 148 7.74 -10.30 -0.46
N LEU A 149 7.03 -9.33 0.11
CA LEU A 149 7.55 -7.96 0.23
C LEU A 149 8.78 -7.91 1.12
N ARG A 150 8.80 -8.65 2.22
CA ARG A 150 9.97 -8.72 3.09
C ARG A 150 11.19 -9.29 2.39
N GLU A 151 11.01 -10.32 1.59
CA GLU A 151 12.09 -10.89 0.79
C GLU A 151 12.64 -9.86 -0.20
N ARG A 152 11.73 -9.11 -0.85
CA ARG A 152 12.13 -8.09 -1.81
C ARG A 152 12.88 -6.95 -1.14
N ILE A 153 12.43 -6.51 0.03
CA ILE A 153 13.09 -5.48 0.83
C ILE A 153 14.51 -5.94 1.21
N ALA A 154 14.66 -7.19 1.62
CA ALA A 154 15.97 -7.72 1.98
C ALA A 154 16.95 -7.72 0.80
N MET A 155 16.45 -7.91 -0.42
CA MET A 155 17.28 -7.84 -1.62
C MET A 155 17.69 -6.41 -1.97
N LEU A 156 16.85 -5.43 -1.63
CA LEU A 156 17.14 -4.02 -1.87
C LEU A 156 18.12 -3.45 -0.85
N ASP A 157 18.17 -4.05 0.33
CA ASP A 157 19.00 -3.59 1.45
C ASP A 157 19.79 -4.78 2.04
N PRO A 158 20.77 -5.29 1.27
CA PRO A 158 21.51 -6.49 1.70
C PRO A 158 22.36 -6.31 2.92
N GLN A 159 22.59 -5.08 3.35
CA GLN A 159 23.42 -4.78 4.53
C GLN A 159 22.59 -4.66 5.79
N GLY A 160 21.30 -4.56 5.65
CA GLY A 160 20.39 -4.29 6.76
C GLY A 160 19.60 -5.45 7.16
#